data_fae0c0850fb7da780e839c9b276a887a
#
_entry.id   fae0c0850fb7da780e839c9b276a887a
#
_cell.length_a   1.000
_cell.length_b   1.000
_cell.length_c   1.000
_cell.angle_alpha   90.00
_cell.angle_beta   90.00
_cell.angle_gamma   90.00
#
_symmetry.space_group_name_H-M   'P 1'
#
loop_
_entity.id
_entity.type
_entity.pdbx_description
1 polymer ?
#
loop_
_entity_poly.entity_id
_entity_poly.type
_entity_poly.pdbx_seq_one_letter_code
_entity_poly.pdbx_strand_id
1 'polypeptide(L)'
;MPASTYPPSVDALARRLAQQREFDRLPRTMLVDAVRSAVATAPSEAESTAVDLARLATRRLLTSVINGTGTLLHTNLGRSPRPLPTAVADRVRATTIELDLATGERGSRHGAVAELLVDLTGAEATVVVNNCAAGLVLVLAALAHGRGVVISRGELVEIGGGFRIPDIIEQSGCRLIEVGTTNRTRLADYQRAIESNDVAVVLKVHPSNYRITGFTEEVGIATLATLGLPVIGDLGTGLLDASTPWLADASGQQPNVAWIRQEPSVREWLSEGADVVIVSGDKLLGGPQSGLVLGRTAIVATCAGHPLMRPLRAGTLVMEALQETLVAYGRNDARSLPFWEQATRSIAELRGRATELVDAIAKDQVRAAECSSTPGGGTMPNTQIASYGVRISGSYVDALRGWSVPIIARGHDGATWIDLRTVDPADDEVVLAAIRAINFGL
;
A
#
# COMPACT_ATOMS: atom_id res chain seq x y z
N MET A 1 -2.04 56.91 -10.03
CA MET A 1 -0.73 56.71 -10.64
C MET A 1 -0.90 55.67 -11.75
N PRO A 2 -0.44 55.87 -12.99
CA PRO A 2 -0.55 54.87 -14.02
C PRO A 2 0.26 53.64 -13.62
N ALA A 3 -0.33 52.47 -13.80
CA ALA A 3 0.32 51.19 -13.55
C ALA A 3 1.62 51.12 -14.38
N SER A 4 2.72 50.73 -13.74
CA SER A 4 4.01 50.53 -14.42
C SER A 4 3.82 49.57 -15.57
N THR A 5 4.13 50.01 -16.80
CA THR A 5 4.07 49.21 -18.03
C THR A 5 5.20 48.17 -18.14
N TYR A 6 6.08 48.07 -17.14
CA TYR A 6 7.18 47.09 -17.10
C TYR A 6 6.77 45.91 -16.23
N PRO A 7 7.07 44.69 -16.69
CA PRO A 7 6.88 43.49 -15.84
C PRO A 7 7.70 43.65 -14.56
N PRO A 8 7.18 43.16 -13.41
CA PRO A 8 7.90 43.24 -12.14
C PRO A 8 9.24 42.50 -12.24
N SER A 9 10.25 43.00 -11.51
CA SER A 9 11.54 42.33 -11.42
C SER A 9 11.34 40.87 -11.02
N VAL A 10 11.93 39.94 -11.78
CA VAL A 10 11.85 38.50 -11.52
C VAL A 10 12.21 38.17 -10.06
N ASP A 11 13.28 38.79 -9.55
CA ASP A 11 13.73 38.57 -8.18
C ASP A 11 12.74 39.11 -7.12
N ALA A 12 12.16 40.30 -7.37
CA ALA A 12 11.19 40.88 -6.46
C ALA A 12 9.90 40.05 -6.40
N LEU A 13 9.41 39.57 -7.54
CA LEU A 13 8.21 38.72 -7.59
C LEU A 13 8.47 37.35 -6.96
N ALA A 14 9.61 36.71 -7.24
CA ALA A 14 9.98 35.45 -6.62
C ALA A 14 10.14 35.54 -5.08
N ARG A 15 10.64 36.68 -4.55
CA ARG A 15 10.67 36.93 -3.10
C ARG A 15 9.26 37.08 -2.51
N ARG A 16 8.33 37.74 -3.20
CA ARG A 16 6.94 37.87 -2.73
C ARG A 16 6.25 36.51 -2.69
N LEU A 17 6.45 35.69 -3.73
CA LEU A 17 5.92 34.31 -3.73
C LEU A 17 6.51 33.48 -2.59
N ALA A 18 7.80 33.56 -2.33
CA ALA A 18 8.46 32.85 -1.24
C ALA A 18 7.95 33.23 0.17
N GLN A 19 7.25 34.37 0.31
CA GLN A 19 6.63 34.77 1.58
C GLN A 19 5.21 34.20 1.75
N GLN A 20 4.66 33.58 0.74
CA GLN A 20 3.33 32.99 0.78
C GLN A 20 3.43 31.55 1.30
N ARG A 21 2.68 31.25 2.37
CA ARG A 21 2.68 29.95 3.06
C ARG A 21 2.41 28.76 2.13
N GLU A 22 1.63 28.96 1.06
CA GLU A 22 1.33 27.93 0.07
C GLU A 22 2.58 27.47 -0.71
N PHE A 23 3.67 28.26 -0.73
CA PHE A 23 4.91 27.98 -1.45
C PHE A 23 6.11 27.68 -0.56
N ASP A 24 5.93 27.55 0.75
CA ASP A 24 7.02 27.29 1.72
C ASP A 24 7.87 26.06 1.38
N ARG A 25 7.28 25.09 0.66
CA ARG A 25 7.95 23.86 0.23
C ARG A 25 8.71 23.99 -1.08
N LEU A 26 8.56 25.09 -1.82
CA LEU A 26 9.24 25.29 -3.10
C LEU A 26 10.64 25.88 -2.91
N PRO A 27 11.69 25.25 -3.49
CA PRO A 27 12.99 25.88 -3.61
C PRO A 27 12.90 27.21 -4.36
N ARG A 28 13.70 28.19 -3.95
CA ARG A 28 13.74 29.50 -4.60
C ARG A 28 13.96 29.42 -6.12
N THR A 29 14.76 28.47 -6.58
CA THR A 29 15.01 28.25 -8.02
C THR A 29 13.72 27.95 -8.78
N MET A 30 12.84 27.11 -8.25
CA MET A 30 11.55 26.80 -8.88
C MET A 30 10.62 28.01 -8.91
N LEU A 31 10.62 28.86 -7.87
CA LEU A 31 9.87 30.12 -7.88
C LEU A 31 10.41 31.10 -8.92
N VAL A 32 11.72 31.22 -9.04
CA VAL A 32 12.37 32.06 -10.06
C VAL A 32 12.03 31.56 -11.47
N ASP A 33 12.03 30.27 -11.71
CA ASP A 33 11.69 29.66 -13.00
C ASP A 33 10.21 29.86 -13.34
N ALA A 34 9.30 29.75 -12.36
CA ALA A 34 7.89 30.05 -12.53
C ALA A 34 7.68 31.52 -12.93
N VAL A 35 8.36 32.46 -12.26
CA VAL A 35 8.28 33.88 -12.57
C VAL A 35 8.88 34.19 -13.94
N ARG A 36 10.03 33.62 -14.29
CA ARG A 36 10.64 33.82 -15.62
C ARG A 36 9.71 33.33 -16.74
N SER A 37 9.12 32.15 -16.56
CA SER A 37 8.15 31.63 -17.51
C SER A 37 6.92 32.53 -17.64
N ALA A 38 6.38 33.00 -16.52
CA ALA A 38 5.24 33.93 -16.53
C ALA A 38 5.54 35.23 -17.24
N VAL A 39 6.69 35.86 -16.97
CA VAL A 39 7.12 37.09 -17.64
C VAL A 39 7.32 36.88 -19.15
N ALA A 40 7.83 35.71 -19.55
CA ALA A 40 8.04 35.38 -20.95
C ALA A 40 6.74 35.10 -21.73
N THR A 41 5.76 34.47 -21.10
CA THR A 41 4.53 34.01 -21.76
C THR A 41 3.35 34.99 -21.63
N ALA A 42 3.25 35.68 -20.51
CA ALA A 42 2.15 36.59 -20.19
C ALA A 42 2.65 37.83 -19.42
N PRO A 43 3.42 38.74 -20.06
CA PRO A 43 4.04 39.89 -19.37
C PRO A 43 3.05 40.77 -18.62
N SER A 44 1.85 41.00 -19.19
CA SER A 44 0.77 41.81 -18.60
C SER A 44 0.10 41.16 -17.39
N GLU A 45 0.18 39.85 -17.28
CA GLU A 45 -0.43 39.03 -16.22
C GLU A 45 0.64 38.21 -15.47
N ALA A 46 1.90 38.69 -15.49
CA ALA A 46 3.04 37.94 -14.98
C ALA A 46 2.89 37.49 -13.51
N GLU A 47 2.22 38.31 -12.68
CA GLU A 47 2.03 37.97 -11.27
C GLU A 47 1.04 36.82 -11.06
N SER A 48 -0.15 36.86 -11.67
CA SER A 48 -1.15 35.79 -11.59
C SER A 48 -0.65 34.51 -12.24
N THR A 49 -0.04 34.63 -13.43
CA THR A 49 0.55 33.48 -14.13
C THR A 49 1.69 32.82 -13.31
N ALA A 50 2.52 33.62 -12.64
CA ALA A 50 3.59 33.12 -11.79
C ALA A 50 3.03 32.35 -10.56
N VAL A 51 1.95 32.82 -9.95
CA VAL A 51 1.23 32.13 -8.89
C VAL A 51 0.73 30.77 -9.38
N ASP A 52 0.08 30.73 -10.55
CA ASP A 52 -0.46 29.47 -11.09
C ASP A 52 0.66 28.48 -11.45
N LEU A 53 1.77 28.95 -12.02
CA LEU A 53 2.94 28.11 -12.29
C LEU A 53 3.62 27.62 -11.00
N ALA A 54 3.68 28.44 -9.96
CA ALA A 54 4.20 28.04 -8.66
C ALA A 54 3.28 27.00 -8.00
N ARG A 55 1.96 27.14 -8.09
CA ARG A 55 0.99 26.13 -7.64
C ARG A 55 1.16 24.82 -8.40
N LEU A 56 1.35 24.87 -9.71
CA LEU A 56 1.63 23.68 -10.52
C LEU A 56 2.94 23.01 -10.09
N ALA A 57 3.98 23.78 -9.79
CA ALA A 57 5.25 23.28 -9.29
C ALA A 57 5.09 22.61 -7.89
N THR A 58 4.32 23.22 -6.99
CA THR A 58 3.99 22.64 -5.67
C THR A 58 3.29 21.28 -5.81
N ARG A 59 2.36 21.16 -6.76
CA ARG A 59 1.62 19.91 -7.03
C ARG A 59 2.49 18.79 -7.61
N ARG A 60 3.67 19.07 -8.13
CA ARG A 60 4.65 18.06 -8.58
C ARG A 60 5.44 17.44 -7.44
N LEU A 61 5.45 18.07 -6.26
CA LEU A 61 6.04 17.50 -5.06
C LEU A 61 5.07 16.46 -4.46
N LEU A 62 5.64 15.47 -3.75
CA LEU A 62 4.82 14.54 -2.99
C LEU A 62 3.97 15.34 -1.97
N THR A 63 2.67 15.24 -2.10
CA THR A 63 1.70 16.02 -1.32
C THR A 63 0.69 15.09 -0.70
N SER A 64 0.31 15.35 0.55
CA SER A 64 -0.79 14.65 1.19
C SER A 64 -2.10 14.97 0.48
N VAL A 65 -2.95 13.96 0.32
CA VAL A 65 -4.25 14.08 -0.33
C VAL A 65 -5.32 13.38 0.51
N ILE A 66 -6.56 13.80 0.37
CA ILE A 66 -7.71 13.13 0.96
C ILE A 66 -8.19 12.05 -0.03
N ASN A 67 -8.19 10.80 0.41
CA ASN A 67 -8.66 9.68 -0.39
C ASN A 67 -10.19 9.54 -0.27
N GLY A 68 -10.94 10.13 -1.18
CA GLY A 68 -12.40 9.98 -1.29
C GLY A 68 -12.83 8.89 -2.28
N THR A 69 -11.90 8.02 -2.73
CA THR A 69 -12.22 7.00 -3.75
C THR A 69 -12.94 5.76 -3.20
N GLY A 70 -12.87 5.50 -1.89
CA GLY A 70 -13.33 4.24 -1.31
C GLY A 70 -12.43 3.04 -1.63
N THR A 71 -11.27 3.25 -2.24
CA THR A 71 -10.26 2.21 -2.41
C THR A 71 -9.28 2.29 -1.24
N LEU A 72 -9.33 1.33 -0.30
CA LEU A 72 -8.55 1.39 0.94
C LEU A 72 -7.04 1.38 0.66
N LEU A 73 -6.58 0.43 -0.14
CA LEU A 73 -5.18 0.26 -0.54
C LEU A 73 -4.97 0.81 -1.96
N HIS A 74 -5.20 2.09 -2.14
CA HIS A 74 -5.13 2.73 -3.46
C HIS A 74 -3.69 2.81 -3.96
N THR A 75 -3.36 2.08 -5.02
CA THR A 75 -2.00 1.92 -5.55
C THR A 75 -1.32 3.26 -5.83
N ASN A 76 -2.01 4.19 -6.49
CA ASN A 76 -1.45 5.49 -6.85
C ASN A 76 -1.36 6.48 -5.67
N LEU A 77 -1.94 6.14 -4.52
CA LEU A 77 -1.89 6.93 -3.29
C LEU A 77 -0.98 6.31 -2.22
N GLY A 78 -0.15 5.34 -2.60
CA GLY A 78 0.83 4.70 -1.72
C GLY A 78 0.29 3.50 -0.95
N ARG A 79 -0.87 2.95 -1.33
CA ARG A 79 -1.56 1.82 -0.69
C ARG A 79 -1.97 2.12 0.75
N SER A 80 -1.43 1.37 1.75
CA SER A 80 -1.80 1.59 3.14
C SER A 80 -1.41 3.00 3.61
N PRO A 81 -2.36 3.79 4.13
CA PRO A 81 -2.02 5.04 4.81
C PRO A 81 -1.14 4.71 6.01
N ARG A 82 -0.05 5.45 6.19
CA ARG A 82 0.95 5.16 7.21
C ARG A 82 0.67 5.95 8.48
N PRO A 83 0.63 5.32 9.66
CA PRO A 83 0.82 6.06 10.89
C PRO A 83 2.24 6.64 10.85
N LEU A 84 2.39 7.94 11.09
CA LEU A 84 3.72 8.50 11.33
C LEU A 84 4.20 7.94 12.68
N PRO A 85 5.42 7.38 12.76
CA PRO A 85 5.98 6.96 14.03
C PRO A 85 5.94 8.14 15.00
N THR A 86 5.30 7.96 16.15
CA THR A 86 5.12 9.00 17.16
C THR A 86 6.48 9.56 17.64
N ALA A 87 7.51 8.71 17.64
CA ALA A 87 8.88 9.08 18.01
C ALA A 87 9.58 10.01 17.00
N VAL A 88 9.14 10.02 15.71
CA VAL A 88 9.76 10.85 14.65
C VAL A 88 9.23 12.29 14.68
N ALA A 89 8.02 12.50 15.24
CA ALA A 89 7.38 13.83 15.26
C ALA A 89 8.08 14.83 16.20
N ASP A 90 8.73 14.39 17.29
CA ASP A 90 9.16 15.29 18.34
C ASP A 90 10.66 15.62 18.36
N ARG A 91 11.56 14.76 17.87
CA ARG A 91 13.02 15.03 17.83
C ARG A 91 13.76 14.13 16.84
N VAL A 92 14.66 14.71 16.07
CA VAL A 92 15.63 13.95 15.26
C VAL A 92 16.69 13.34 16.20
N ARG A 93 16.65 12.02 16.39
CA ARG A 93 17.63 11.26 17.19
C ARG A 93 18.15 10.06 16.41
N ALA A 94 19.34 9.59 16.76
CA ALA A 94 19.82 8.29 16.35
C ALA A 94 18.96 7.17 16.96
N THR A 95 18.85 6.04 16.27
CA THR A 95 18.08 4.86 16.71
C THR A 95 19.00 3.67 16.94
N THR A 96 18.54 2.72 17.72
CA THR A 96 19.25 1.47 18.06
C THR A 96 19.13 0.39 17.00
N ILE A 97 18.96 0.76 15.74
CA ILE A 97 18.65 -0.18 14.64
C ILE A 97 19.63 -1.38 14.52
N GLU A 98 20.88 -1.19 14.90
CA GLU A 98 21.92 -2.23 14.91
C GLU A 98 22.76 -2.16 16.21
N LEU A 99 22.18 -1.72 17.31
CA LEU A 99 22.83 -1.62 18.61
C LEU A 99 22.01 -2.34 19.69
N ASP A 100 22.61 -3.30 20.35
CA ASP A 100 22.06 -3.91 21.56
C ASP A 100 22.33 -3.00 22.77
N LEU A 101 21.27 -2.49 23.41
CA LEU A 101 21.40 -1.59 24.54
C LEU A 101 21.86 -2.28 25.82
N ALA A 102 21.67 -3.58 25.96
CA ALA A 102 22.08 -4.31 27.15
C ALA A 102 23.59 -4.59 27.15
N THR A 103 24.14 -4.91 25.98
CA THR A 103 25.55 -5.27 25.83
C THR A 103 26.42 -4.13 25.30
N GLY A 104 25.81 -3.15 24.61
CA GLY A 104 26.53 -2.10 23.87
C GLY A 104 27.18 -2.61 22.58
N GLU A 105 26.95 -3.85 22.19
CA GLU A 105 27.51 -4.47 20.99
C GLU A 105 26.60 -4.26 19.78
N ARG A 106 27.13 -4.62 18.60
CA ARG A 106 26.36 -4.59 17.38
C ARG A 106 25.30 -5.70 17.37
N GLY A 107 24.02 -5.29 17.35
CA GLY A 107 22.87 -6.17 17.23
C GLY A 107 22.41 -6.43 15.80
N SER A 108 21.35 -7.23 15.67
CA SER A 108 20.66 -7.48 14.40
C SER A 108 19.75 -6.30 14.04
N ARG A 109 19.81 -5.85 12.78
CA ARG A 109 18.88 -4.85 12.23
C ARG A 109 17.41 -5.28 12.33
N HIS A 110 17.14 -6.56 12.30
CA HIS A 110 15.78 -7.11 12.33
C HIS A 110 15.28 -7.42 13.74
N GLY A 111 16.15 -7.49 14.75
CA GLY A 111 15.91 -7.88 16.14
C GLY A 111 14.45 -7.84 16.62
N ALA A 112 14.02 -6.70 17.15
CA ALA A 112 12.66 -6.55 17.71
C ALA A 112 11.54 -6.80 16.69
N VAL A 113 11.71 -6.36 15.43
CA VAL A 113 10.72 -6.60 14.35
C VAL A 113 10.61 -8.09 14.03
N ALA A 114 11.73 -8.82 14.05
CA ALA A 114 11.74 -10.25 13.81
C ALA A 114 11.01 -11.03 14.93
N GLU A 115 11.28 -10.68 16.18
CA GLU A 115 10.60 -11.30 17.34
C GLU A 115 9.09 -11.08 17.29
N LEU A 116 8.63 -9.85 17.01
CA LEU A 116 7.21 -9.55 16.89
C LEU A 116 6.53 -10.33 15.75
N LEU A 117 7.19 -10.47 14.60
CA LEU A 117 6.65 -11.23 13.47
C LEU A 117 6.58 -12.74 13.77
N VAL A 118 7.58 -13.29 14.45
CA VAL A 118 7.58 -14.70 14.90
C VAL A 118 6.39 -14.96 15.83
N ASP A 119 6.20 -14.11 16.83
CA ASP A 119 5.09 -14.22 17.78
C ASP A 119 3.71 -14.13 17.09
N LEU A 120 3.57 -13.20 16.16
CA LEU A 120 2.30 -12.95 15.48
C LEU A 120 1.94 -14.01 14.44
N THR A 121 2.93 -14.67 13.83
CA THR A 121 2.71 -15.57 12.70
C THR A 121 2.97 -17.04 13.01
N GLY A 122 3.78 -17.34 14.03
CA GLY A 122 4.28 -18.68 14.31
C GLY A 122 5.41 -19.13 13.37
N ALA A 123 6.00 -18.23 12.59
CA ALA A 123 7.23 -18.50 11.84
C ALA A 123 8.39 -18.78 12.79
N GLU A 124 9.38 -19.58 12.37
CA GLU A 124 10.58 -19.81 13.17
C GLU A 124 11.56 -18.63 13.11
N ALA A 125 11.62 -17.93 11.97
CA ALA A 125 12.49 -16.79 11.73
C ALA A 125 11.93 -15.88 10.64
N THR A 126 12.46 -14.66 10.56
CA THR A 126 12.05 -13.69 9.54
C THR A 126 13.19 -12.75 9.15
N VAL A 127 13.15 -12.25 7.90
CA VAL A 127 13.93 -11.08 7.45
C VAL A 127 13.02 -10.09 6.74
N VAL A 128 13.38 -8.82 6.81
CA VAL A 128 12.64 -7.70 6.20
C VAL A 128 13.46 -7.09 5.07
N VAL A 129 12.84 -6.95 3.92
CA VAL A 129 13.41 -6.32 2.72
C VAL A 129 12.54 -5.16 2.23
N ASN A 130 12.97 -4.47 1.18
CA ASN A 130 12.33 -3.25 0.69
C ASN A 130 10.87 -3.41 0.25
N ASN A 131 10.51 -4.56 -0.33
CA ASN A 131 9.17 -4.89 -0.80
C ASN A 131 9.05 -6.41 -1.06
N CYS A 132 7.83 -6.89 -1.32
CA CYS A 132 7.55 -8.30 -1.58
C CYS A 132 8.35 -8.87 -2.76
N ALA A 133 8.46 -8.13 -3.85
CA ALA A 133 9.24 -8.55 -5.02
C ALA A 133 10.73 -8.77 -4.69
N ALA A 134 11.31 -7.87 -3.87
CA ALA A 134 12.67 -8.03 -3.35
C ALA A 134 12.81 -9.29 -2.49
N GLY A 135 11.78 -9.62 -1.71
CA GLY A 135 11.71 -10.86 -0.93
C GLY A 135 11.74 -12.10 -1.84
N LEU A 136 10.92 -12.09 -2.89
CA LEU A 136 10.86 -13.21 -3.85
C LEU A 136 12.21 -13.39 -4.58
N VAL A 137 12.81 -12.30 -5.08
CA VAL A 137 14.15 -12.33 -5.70
C VAL A 137 15.19 -12.91 -4.75
N LEU A 138 15.19 -12.45 -3.49
CA LEU A 138 16.16 -12.92 -2.49
C LEU A 138 16.00 -14.41 -2.21
N VAL A 139 14.78 -14.88 -1.96
CA VAL A 139 14.50 -16.30 -1.62
C VAL A 139 14.86 -17.21 -2.80
N LEU A 140 14.45 -16.85 -4.02
CA LEU A 140 14.74 -17.64 -5.21
C LEU A 140 16.24 -17.66 -5.52
N ALA A 141 16.93 -16.53 -5.46
CA ALA A 141 18.38 -16.48 -5.68
C ALA A 141 19.16 -17.27 -4.60
N ALA A 142 18.71 -17.25 -3.35
CA ALA A 142 19.38 -17.96 -2.27
C ALA A 142 19.18 -19.49 -2.33
N LEU A 143 18.04 -19.96 -2.84
CA LEU A 143 17.66 -21.40 -2.77
C LEU A 143 17.74 -22.12 -4.11
N ALA A 144 17.59 -21.43 -5.24
CA ALA A 144 17.36 -22.06 -6.53
C ALA A 144 18.26 -21.51 -7.66
N HIS A 145 19.24 -20.66 -7.37
CA HIS A 145 20.13 -20.11 -8.40
C HIS A 145 20.76 -21.22 -9.26
N GLY A 146 20.65 -21.09 -10.59
CA GLY A 146 21.10 -22.07 -11.58
C GLY A 146 20.19 -23.30 -11.73
N ARG A 147 19.18 -23.49 -10.88
CA ARG A 147 18.29 -24.64 -10.85
C ARG A 147 16.85 -24.26 -11.22
N GLY A 148 15.96 -25.24 -11.25
CA GLY A 148 14.55 -25.09 -11.60
C GLY A 148 13.66 -24.60 -10.46
N VAL A 149 12.75 -23.70 -10.77
CA VAL A 149 11.61 -23.29 -9.93
C VAL A 149 10.34 -23.78 -10.63
N VAL A 150 9.63 -24.73 -10.01
CA VAL A 150 8.39 -25.26 -10.57
C VAL A 150 7.19 -24.47 -10.06
N ILE A 151 6.33 -24.05 -10.97
CA ILE A 151 5.15 -23.20 -10.70
C ILE A 151 3.99 -23.57 -11.61
N SER A 152 2.74 -23.43 -11.13
CA SER A 152 1.55 -23.58 -11.96
C SER A 152 1.41 -22.46 -13.00
N ARG A 153 1.03 -22.79 -14.23
CA ARG A 153 0.68 -21.80 -15.26
C ARG A 153 -0.44 -20.86 -14.84
N GLY A 154 -1.38 -21.32 -14.02
CA GLY A 154 -2.44 -20.51 -13.46
C GLY A 154 -1.95 -19.47 -12.43
N GLU A 155 -0.68 -19.54 -12.02
CA GLU A 155 -0.06 -18.65 -11.01
C GLU A 155 0.99 -17.70 -11.61
N LEU A 156 1.17 -17.71 -12.95
CA LEU A 156 2.08 -16.81 -13.65
C LEU A 156 1.44 -15.42 -13.76
N VAL A 157 1.41 -14.72 -12.64
CA VAL A 157 0.71 -13.44 -12.51
C VAL A 157 1.56 -12.27 -13.02
N GLU A 158 0.89 -11.30 -13.65
CA GLU A 158 1.39 -9.94 -13.84
C GLU A 158 0.71 -9.01 -12.83
N ILE A 159 1.49 -8.30 -12.04
CA ILE A 159 1.03 -7.30 -11.08
C ILE A 159 1.34 -5.90 -11.64
N GLY A 160 0.75 -4.86 -11.07
CA GLY A 160 0.87 -3.48 -11.57
C GLY A 160 2.31 -3.02 -11.89
N GLY A 161 2.45 -2.24 -12.97
CA GLY A 161 3.73 -1.73 -13.44
C GLY A 161 4.54 -2.70 -14.31
N GLY A 162 3.91 -3.77 -14.83
CA GLY A 162 4.59 -4.74 -15.69
C GLY A 162 5.45 -5.77 -14.91
N PHE A 163 5.25 -5.87 -13.61
CA PHE A 163 5.90 -6.89 -12.77
C PHE A 163 5.30 -8.26 -13.08
N ARG A 164 6.13 -9.20 -13.55
CA ARG A 164 5.76 -10.57 -13.92
C ARG A 164 6.55 -11.59 -13.13
N ILE A 165 5.89 -12.61 -12.61
CA ILE A 165 6.55 -13.71 -11.89
C ILE A 165 7.60 -14.42 -12.75
N PRO A 166 7.37 -14.75 -14.05
CA PRO A 166 8.40 -15.32 -14.89
C PRO A 166 9.69 -14.49 -14.94
N ASP A 167 9.57 -13.17 -15.13
CA ASP A 167 10.73 -12.28 -15.23
C ASP A 167 11.52 -12.26 -13.90
N ILE A 168 10.83 -12.33 -12.75
CA ILE A 168 11.48 -12.41 -11.45
C ILE A 168 12.23 -13.72 -11.25
N ILE A 169 11.66 -14.84 -11.65
CA ILE A 169 12.32 -16.14 -11.58
C ILE A 169 13.63 -16.10 -12.41
N GLU A 170 13.57 -15.60 -13.64
CA GLU A 170 14.73 -15.48 -14.52
C GLU A 170 15.79 -14.51 -13.95
N GLN A 171 15.37 -13.34 -13.47
CA GLN A 171 16.28 -12.34 -12.87
C GLN A 171 16.91 -12.83 -11.56
N SER A 172 16.31 -13.81 -10.88
CA SER A 172 16.90 -14.48 -9.72
C SER A 172 17.98 -15.52 -10.12
N GLY A 173 18.25 -15.68 -11.42
CA GLY A 173 19.19 -16.66 -11.95
C GLY A 173 18.63 -18.09 -11.94
N CYS A 174 17.32 -18.25 -11.87
CA CYS A 174 16.63 -19.54 -11.82
C CYS A 174 16.03 -19.91 -13.18
N ARG A 175 15.74 -21.20 -13.39
CA ARG A 175 15.03 -21.68 -14.57
C ARG A 175 13.55 -21.83 -14.24
N LEU A 176 12.68 -21.19 -15.03
CA LEU A 176 11.23 -21.35 -14.93
C LEU A 176 10.81 -22.75 -15.44
N ILE A 177 10.05 -23.51 -14.63
CA ILE A 177 9.45 -24.77 -15.01
C ILE A 177 7.94 -24.68 -14.77
N GLU A 178 7.21 -24.52 -15.86
CA GLU A 178 5.75 -24.36 -15.82
C GLU A 178 5.04 -25.72 -15.82
N VAL A 179 4.01 -25.86 -14.98
CA VAL A 179 3.19 -27.09 -14.91
C VAL A 179 1.70 -26.81 -15.04
N GLY A 180 0.95 -27.81 -15.48
CA GLY A 180 -0.49 -27.72 -15.67
C GLY A 180 -0.90 -26.82 -16.84
N THR A 181 -2.09 -26.24 -16.73
CA THR A 181 -2.69 -25.29 -17.67
C THR A 181 -3.15 -24.05 -16.94
N THR A 182 -3.66 -23.04 -17.67
CA THR A 182 -4.12 -21.77 -17.10
C THR A 182 -5.14 -21.94 -15.96
N ASN A 183 -6.06 -22.93 -16.11
CA ASN A 183 -7.18 -23.11 -15.17
C ASN A 183 -7.12 -24.43 -14.39
N ARG A 184 -6.20 -25.35 -14.72
CA ARG A 184 -6.12 -26.65 -14.06
C ARG A 184 -4.68 -27.11 -13.90
N THR A 185 -4.29 -27.34 -12.64
CA THR A 185 -2.99 -27.92 -12.27
C THR A 185 -3.21 -29.00 -11.22
N ARG A 186 -2.56 -30.16 -11.39
CA ARG A 186 -2.68 -31.29 -10.51
C ARG A 186 -1.34 -31.66 -9.92
N LEU A 187 -1.34 -32.35 -8.78
CA LEU A 187 -0.11 -32.84 -8.14
C LEU A 187 0.78 -33.65 -9.10
N ALA A 188 0.17 -34.49 -9.96
CA ALA A 188 0.90 -35.27 -10.96
C ALA A 188 1.65 -34.41 -11.99
N ASP A 189 1.25 -33.17 -12.22
CA ASP A 189 1.96 -32.26 -13.13
C ASP A 189 3.28 -31.80 -12.49
N TYR A 190 3.27 -31.50 -11.17
CA TYR A 190 4.47 -31.19 -10.41
C TYR A 190 5.41 -32.41 -10.32
N GLN A 191 4.89 -33.60 -10.01
CA GLN A 191 5.67 -34.82 -9.89
C GLN A 191 6.46 -35.11 -11.17
N ARG A 192 5.77 -35.08 -12.34
CA ARG A 192 6.43 -35.27 -13.65
C ARG A 192 7.51 -34.24 -13.92
N ALA A 193 7.27 -32.99 -13.55
CA ALA A 193 8.25 -31.93 -13.76
C ALA A 193 9.49 -32.13 -12.88
N ILE A 194 9.32 -32.54 -11.62
CA ILE A 194 10.39 -32.81 -10.67
C ILE A 194 11.22 -34.02 -11.14
N GLU A 195 10.58 -35.09 -11.62
CA GLU A 195 11.27 -36.27 -12.15
C GLU A 195 12.11 -35.99 -13.41
N SER A 196 11.68 -35.02 -14.22
CA SER A 196 12.28 -34.76 -15.52
C SER A 196 13.27 -33.58 -15.51
N ASN A 197 13.38 -32.84 -14.42
CA ASN A 197 14.21 -31.63 -14.33
C ASN A 197 14.96 -31.54 -13.00
N ASP A 198 16.05 -30.78 -12.98
CA ASP A 198 16.70 -30.37 -11.74
C ASP A 198 15.93 -29.23 -11.08
N VAL A 199 14.94 -29.56 -10.27
CA VAL A 199 14.09 -28.64 -9.52
C VAL A 199 14.68 -28.40 -8.12
N ALA A 200 14.82 -27.16 -7.72
CA ALA A 200 15.27 -26.78 -6.39
C ALA A 200 14.12 -26.50 -5.43
N VAL A 201 13.06 -25.86 -5.91
CA VAL A 201 11.95 -25.37 -5.09
C VAL A 201 10.61 -25.45 -5.83
N VAL A 202 9.54 -25.55 -5.08
CA VAL A 202 8.16 -25.36 -5.56
C VAL A 202 7.71 -23.95 -5.18
N LEU A 203 7.25 -23.17 -6.15
CA LEU A 203 6.69 -21.84 -5.92
C LEU A 203 5.17 -21.88 -6.03
N LYS A 204 4.47 -21.47 -4.98
CA LYS A 204 3.03 -21.21 -4.94
C LYS A 204 2.80 -19.71 -4.90
N VAL A 205 2.09 -19.17 -5.89
CA VAL A 205 1.75 -17.73 -5.95
C VAL A 205 0.25 -17.56 -5.77
N HIS A 206 -0.14 -16.73 -4.80
CA HIS A 206 -1.55 -16.38 -4.60
C HIS A 206 -1.99 -15.35 -5.65
N PRO A 207 -3.06 -15.62 -6.42
CA PRO A 207 -3.57 -14.71 -7.45
C PRO A 207 -4.33 -13.53 -6.81
N SER A 208 -3.60 -12.64 -6.13
CA SER A 208 -4.16 -11.55 -5.32
C SER A 208 -4.89 -10.47 -6.11
N ASN A 209 -4.72 -10.40 -7.45
CA ASN A 209 -5.27 -9.34 -8.32
C ASN A 209 -6.25 -9.84 -9.38
N TYR A 210 -6.50 -11.16 -9.48
CA TYR A 210 -7.50 -11.75 -10.39
C TYR A 210 -8.07 -13.04 -9.79
N ARG A 211 -9.15 -13.55 -10.39
CA ARG A 211 -9.72 -14.86 -10.05
C ARG A 211 -9.96 -15.66 -11.32
N ILE A 212 -9.60 -16.94 -11.30
CA ILE A 212 -9.98 -17.89 -12.33
C ILE A 212 -11.27 -18.58 -11.87
N THR A 213 -12.30 -18.58 -12.73
CA THR A 213 -13.61 -19.16 -12.39
C THR A 213 -14.02 -20.20 -13.42
N GLY A 214 -14.93 -21.12 -13.08
CA GLY A 214 -15.42 -22.18 -13.94
C GLY A 214 -14.78 -23.52 -13.61
N PHE A 215 -14.36 -24.27 -14.63
CA PHE A 215 -13.69 -25.57 -14.45
C PHE A 215 -12.24 -25.37 -14.03
N THR A 216 -12.02 -25.12 -12.74
CA THR A 216 -10.71 -24.86 -12.16
C THR A 216 -10.27 -26.01 -11.24
N GLU A 217 -8.95 -26.20 -11.13
CA GLU A 217 -8.33 -27.13 -10.19
C GLU A 217 -6.94 -26.57 -9.83
N GLU A 218 -6.67 -26.41 -8.57
CA GLU A 218 -5.38 -25.96 -8.07
C GLU A 218 -4.83 -26.89 -6.99
N VAL A 219 -3.51 -26.80 -6.71
CA VAL A 219 -2.85 -27.59 -5.68
C VAL A 219 -2.52 -26.66 -4.51
N GLY A 220 -3.07 -26.95 -3.33
CA GLY A 220 -2.82 -26.21 -2.10
C GLY A 220 -1.46 -26.52 -1.49
N ILE A 221 -1.01 -25.68 -0.56
CA ILE A 221 0.28 -25.77 0.15
C ILE A 221 0.47 -27.14 0.80
N ALA A 222 -0.52 -27.63 1.55
CA ALA A 222 -0.43 -28.92 2.25
C ALA A 222 -0.13 -30.10 1.29
N THR A 223 -0.69 -30.07 0.08
CA THR A 223 -0.42 -31.08 -0.93
C THR A 223 0.96 -30.88 -1.58
N LEU A 224 1.37 -29.65 -1.85
CA LEU A 224 2.71 -29.35 -2.39
C LEU A 224 3.82 -29.73 -1.41
N ALA A 225 3.62 -29.57 -0.11
CA ALA A 225 4.58 -29.97 0.93
C ALA A 225 4.91 -31.48 0.91
N THR A 226 4.04 -32.31 0.31
CA THR A 226 4.30 -33.77 0.18
C THR A 226 5.33 -34.08 -0.92
N LEU A 227 5.74 -33.14 -1.74
CA LEU A 227 6.70 -33.34 -2.85
C LEU A 227 8.16 -33.49 -2.37
N GLY A 228 8.46 -33.18 -1.11
CA GLY A 228 9.81 -33.33 -0.54
C GLY A 228 10.81 -32.25 -0.99
N LEU A 229 10.34 -31.17 -1.59
CA LEU A 229 11.11 -29.99 -1.95
C LEU A 229 10.63 -28.77 -1.12
N PRO A 230 11.49 -27.77 -0.89
CA PRO A 230 11.06 -26.54 -0.25
C PRO A 230 9.89 -25.88 -0.98
N VAL A 231 8.81 -25.58 -0.25
CA VAL A 231 7.65 -24.85 -0.77
C VAL A 231 7.72 -23.39 -0.37
N ILE A 232 7.81 -22.53 -1.37
CA ILE A 232 7.84 -21.07 -1.22
C ILE A 232 6.46 -20.53 -1.56
N GLY A 233 5.82 -19.83 -0.62
CA GLY A 233 4.56 -19.16 -0.82
C GLY A 233 4.72 -17.66 -1.07
N ASP A 234 4.46 -17.18 -2.27
CA ASP A 234 4.26 -15.73 -2.52
C ASP A 234 2.79 -15.40 -2.29
N LEU A 235 2.45 -15.11 -1.04
CA LEU A 235 1.09 -14.74 -0.64
C LEU A 235 0.75 -13.30 -1.01
N GLY A 236 1.71 -12.40 -0.87
CA GLY A 236 1.64 -11.01 -1.32
C GLY A 236 0.69 -10.09 -0.55
N THR A 237 -0.45 -10.56 -0.02
CA THR A 237 -1.51 -9.70 0.55
C THR A 237 -1.22 -9.19 1.96
N GLY A 238 -0.39 -9.85 2.73
CA GLY A 238 0.05 -9.37 4.05
C GLY A 238 -0.95 -9.63 5.18
N LEU A 239 -1.91 -10.54 5.02
CA LEU A 239 -2.77 -11.01 6.10
C LEU A 239 -1.99 -11.98 6.99
N LEU A 240 -1.80 -11.64 8.28
CA LEU A 240 -1.02 -12.48 9.20
C LEU A 240 -1.82 -13.70 9.67
N ASP A 241 -3.10 -13.50 10.00
CA ASP A 241 -4.01 -14.55 10.51
C ASP A 241 -5.44 -14.21 10.05
N ALA A 242 -6.12 -15.15 9.40
CA ALA A 242 -7.48 -14.96 8.86
C ALA A 242 -8.54 -14.79 9.96
N SER A 243 -8.27 -15.22 11.20
CA SER A 243 -9.16 -14.99 12.35
C SER A 243 -9.11 -13.55 12.87
N THR A 244 -8.12 -12.76 12.45
CA THR A 244 -7.92 -11.34 12.82
C THR A 244 -8.08 -11.06 14.33
N PRO A 245 -7.40 -11.79 15.22
CA PRO A 245 -7.63 -11.71 16.67
C PRO A 245 -7.39 -10.29 17.24
N TRP A 246 -6.49 -9.54 16.63
CA TRP A 246 -6.12 -8.16 17.00
C TRP A 246 -7.20 -7.10 16.72
N LEU A 247 -8.32 -7.47 16.08
CA LEU A 247 -9.45 -6.57 15.82
C LEU A 247 -10.55 -6.68 16.89
N ALA A 248 -10.45 -7.63 17.79
CA ALA A 248 -11.41 -7.76 18.89
C ALA A 248 -11.35 -6.54 19.81
N ASP A 249 -12.52 -6.07 20.26
CA ASP A 249 -12.59 -5.05 21.30
C ASP A 249 -12.35 -5.64 22.70
N ALA A 250 -12.37 -4.79 23.72
CA ALA A 250 -12.17 -5.21 25.12
C ALA A 250 -13.19 -6.25 25.62
N SER A 251 -14.35 -6.39 24.97
CA SER A 251 -15.35 -7.42 25.26
C SER A 251 -15.14 -8.73 24.47
N GLY A 252 -14.14 -8.77 23.59
CA GLY A 252 -13.86 -9.86 22.65
C GLY A 252 -14.74 -9.84 21.40
N GLN A 253 -15.55 -8.77 21.19
CA GLN A 253 -16.36 -8.66 19.99
C GLN A 253 -15.54 -8.24 18.78
N GLN A 254 -15.68 -9.00 17.71
CA GLN A 254 -14.99 -8.72 16.43
C GLN A 254 -15.84 -7.81 15.54
N PRO A 255 -15.23 -6.84 14.83
CA PRO A 255 -15.92 -6.08 13.79
C PRO A 255 -16.32 -6.98 12.63
N ASN A 256 -17.29 -6.54 11.84
CA ASN A 256 -17.69 -7.29 10.65
C ASN A 256 -16.67 -7.11 9.51
N VAL A 257 -15.71 -7.98 9.46
CA VAL A 257 -14.71 -8.11 8.38
C VAL A 257 -14.91 -9.42 7.60
N ALA A 258 -16.14 -9.88 7.44
CA ALA A 258 -16.46 -11.14 6.75
C ALA A 258 -15.87 -11.23 5.32
N TRP A 259 -15.66 -10.09 4.67
CA TRP A 259 -15.06 -10.00 3.34
C TRP A 259 -13.62 -10.52 3.27
N ILE A 260 -12.90 -10.61 4.40
CA ILE A 260 -11.50 -11.09 4.45
C ILE A 260 -11.38 -12.61 4.70
N ARG A 261 -12.44 -13.28 5.11
CA ARG A 261 -12.40 -14.69 5.56
C ARG A 261 -11.95 -15.70 4.50
N GLN A 262 -12.00 -15.35 3.24
CA GLN A 262 -11.56 -16.22 2.12
C GLN A 262 -10.13 -15.92 1.68
N GLU A 263 -9.50 -14.93 2.29
CA GLU A 263 -8.12 -14.57 1.98
C GLU A 263 -7.18 -15.46 2.78
N PRO A 264 -6.23 -16.15 2.14
CA PRO A 264 -5.25 -16.97 2.86
C PRO A 264 -4.34 -16.10 3.72
N SER A 265 -3.84 -16.67 4.82
CA SER A 265 -2.98 -15.96 5.76
C SER A 265 -1.60 -16.58 5.88
N VAL A 266 -0.65 -15.81 6.43
CA VAL A 266 0.70 -16.29 6.70
C VAL A 266 0.67 -17.50 7.63
N ARG A 267 -0.08 -17.41 8.75
CA ARG A 267 -0.21 -18.49 9.75
C ARG A 267 -0.78 -19.77 9.13
N GLU A 268 -1.78 -19.65 8.28
CA GLU A 268 -2.39 -20.77 7.58
C GLU A 268 -1.37 -21.48 6.68
N TRP A 269 -0.72 -20.74 5.77
CA TRP A 269 0.24 -21.35 4.84
C TRP A 269 1.46 -21.96 5.52
N LEU A 270 1.97 -21.34 6.60
CA LEU A 270 3.03 -21.94 7.42
C LEU A 270 2.54 -23.25 8.11
N SER A 271 1.33 -23.26 8.65
CA SER A 271 0.75 -24.46 9.30
C SER A 271 0.45 -25.58 8.31
N GLU A 272 0.16 -25.25 7.05
CA GLU A 272 -0.04 -26.20 5.96
C GLU A 272 1.28 -26.78 5.42
N GLY A 273 2.43 -26.24 5.81
CA GLY A 273 3.74 -26.76 5.47
C GLY A 273 4.52 -25.95 4.43
N ALA A 274 4.16 -24.67 4.19
CA ALA A 274 5.06 -23.77 3.48
C ALA A 274 6.36 -23.61 4.27
N ASP A 275 7.49 -23.78 3.61
CA ASP A 275 8.81 -23.58 4.24
C ASP A 275 9.15 -22.11 4.40
N VAL A 276 8.65 -21.27 3.49
CA VAL A 276 8.76 -19.80 3.51
C VAL A 276 7.49 -19.19 2.92
N VAL A 277 7.00 -18.12 3.56
CA VAL A 277 5.92 -17.26 3.04
C VAL A 277 6.45 -15.84 2.88
N ILE A 278 6.12 -15.20 1.76
CA ILE A 278 6.54 -13.84 1.42
C ILE A 278 5.31 -12.95 1.31
N VAL A 279 5.31 -11.80 1.98
CA VAL A 279 4.17 -10.88 2.00
C VAL A 279 4.59 -9.41 1.90
N SER A 280 3.65 -8.55 1.48
CA SER A 280 3.80 -7.10 1.46
C SER A 280 3.34 -6.47 2.77
N GLY A 281 4.14 -5.58 3.36
CA GLY A 281 3.78 -4.86 4.57
C GLY A 281 2.75 -3.74 4.34
N ASP A 282 2.64 -3.21 3.14
CA ASP A 282 1.80 -2.06 2.77
C ASP A 282 0.42 -2.43 2.20
N LYS A 283 0.01 -3.69 2.39
CA LYS A 283 -1.33 -4.18 2.02
C LYS A 283 -2.17 -4.46 3.28
N LEU A 284 -2.72 -5.67 3.44
CA LEU A 284 -3.60 -6.02 4.57
C LEU A 284 -2.93 -5.93 5.94
N LEU A 285 -1.59 -5.96 6.00
CA LEU A 285 -0.89 -5.66 7.25
C LEU A 285 -1.15 -4.22 7.73
N GLY A 286 -1.42 -3.28 6.82
CA GLY A 286 -1.65 -1.89 7.18
C GLY A 286 -0.38 -1.11 7.56
N GLY A 287 0.79 -1.67 7.27
CA GLY A 287 2.10 -1.11 7.60
C GLY A 287 2.78 -0.35 6.45
N PRO A 288 4.08 -0.07 6.57
CA PRO A 288 4.88 0.55 5.53
C PRO A 288 5.19 -0.42 4.39
N GLN A 289 5.54 0.12 3.21
CA GLN A 289 6.07 -0.69 2.13
C GLN A 289 7.32 -1.45 2.59
N SER A 290 7.19 -2.78 2.66
CA SER A 290 8.23 -3.73 3.02
C SER A 290 7.90 -5.09 2.45
N GLY A 291 8.90 -5.96 2.32
CA GLY A 291 8.74 -7.38 2.05
C GLY A 291 9.10 -8.17 3.30
N LEU A 292 8.20 -9.01 3.75
CA LEU A 292 8.42 -9.87 4.90
C LEU A 292 8.64 -11.29 4.40
N VAL A 293 9.78 -11.88 4.73
CA VAL A 293 10.13 -13.27 4.42
C VAL A 293 10.10 -14.04 5.72
N LEU A 294 9.12 -14.92 5.89
CA LEU A 294 8.80 -15.62 7.13
C LEU A 294 8.85 -17.13 6.90
N GLY A 295 9.49 -17.88 7.76
CA GLY A 295 9.53 -19.34 7.59
C GLY A 295 10.55 -20.04 8.48
N ARG A 296 11.07 -21.16 7.98
CA ARG A 296 12.03 -22.00 8.71
C ARG A 296 13.36 -21.30 8.92
N THR A 297 13.92 -21.44 10.11
CA THR A 297 15.19 -20.81 10.51
C THR A 297 16.32 -21.06 9.51
N ALA A 298 16.49 -22.29 9.02
CA ALA A 298 17.57 -22.63 8.08
C ALA A 298 17.47 -21.87 6.76
N ILE A 299 16.26 -21.71 6.22
CA ILE A 299 16.01 -21.01 4.96
C ILE A 299 16.17 -19.50 5.15
N VAL A 300 15.58 -18.96 6.20
CA VAL A 300 15.68 -17.53 6.51
C VAL A 300 17.13 -17.12 6.78
N ALA A 301 17.92 -17.97 7.46
CA ALA A 301 19.36 -17.74 7.67
C ALA A 301 20.14 -17.76 6.34
N THR A 302 19.79 -18.65 5.41
CA THR A 302 20.39 -18.67 4.06
C THR A 302 20.10 -17.36 3.32
N CYS A 303 18.88 -16.86 3.37
CA CYS A 303 18.48 -15.59 2.79
C CYS A 303 19.21 -14.40 3.46
N ALA A 304 19.30 -14.39 4.78
CA ALA A 304 20.00 -13.34 5.54
C ALA A 304 21.49 -13.26 5.24
N GLY A 305 22.12 -14.42 4.98
CA GLY A 305 23.54 -14.52 4.58
C GLY A 305 23.82 -14.23 3.11
N HIS A 306 22.78 -14.16 2.27
CA HIS A 306 22.98 -13.97 0.83
C HIS A 306 23.42 -12.53 0.49
N PRO A 307 24.36 -12.31 -0.47
CA PRO A 307 24.84 -10.98 -0.83
C PRO A 307 23.76 -9.98 -1.21
N LEU A 308 22.67 -10.44 -1.84
CA LEU A 308 21.53 -9.59 -2.19
C LEU A 308 20.80 -9.00 -0.97
N MET A 309 20.98 -9.57 0.23
CA MET A 309 20.40 -8.99 1.45
C MET A 309 20.88 -7.54 1.68
N ARG A 310 22.11 -7.21 1.27
CA ARG A 310 22.67 -5.87 1.44
C ARG A 310 21.96 -4.78 0.62
N PRO A 311 21.76 -4.92 -0.70
CA PRO A 311 21.03 -3.95 -1.51
C PRO A 311 19.52 -3.98 -1.27
N LEU A 312 18.94 -5.11 -0.82
CA LEU A 312 17.50 -5.27 -0.65
C LEU A 312 16.99 -4.92 0.75
N ARG A 313 17.86 -4.64 1.72
CA ARG A 313 17.45 -4.41 3.11
C ARG A 313 16.60 -3.15 3.27
N ALA A 314 15.58 -3.21 4.13
CA ALA A 314 14.74 -2.08 4.47
C ALA A 314 15.52 -0.96 5.21
N GLY A 315 15.17 0.30 4.93
CA GLY A 315 15.72 1.47 5.60
C GLY A 315 15.21 1.63 7.03
N THR A 316 15.87 2.50 7.82
CA THR A 316 15.53 2.72 9.24
C THR A 316 14.08 3.17 9.42
N LEU A 317 13.63 4.17 8.66
CA LEU A 317 12.26 4.69 8.75
C LEU A 317 11.20 3.61 8.47
N VAL A 318 11.49 2.69 7.55
CA VAL A 318 10.60 1.55 7.26
C VAL A 318 10.56 0.60 8.44
N MET A 319 11.72 0.30 9.04
CA MET A 319 11.81 -0.60 10.20
C MET A 319 11.09 -0.03 11.43
N GLU A 320 11.24 1.26 11.70
CA GLU A 320 10.53 1.96 12.78
C GLU A 320 9.02 1.92 12.57
N ALA A 321 8.54 2.29 11.39
CA ALA A 321 7.11 2.26 11.07
C ALA A 321 6.53 0.83 11.10
N LEU A 322 7.30 -0.17 10.67
CA LEU A 322 6.91 -1.57 10.76
C LEU A 322 6.84 -2.04 12.21
N GLN A 323 7.81 -1.67 13.05
CA GLN A 323 7.79 -1.98 14.47
C GLN A 323 6.53 -1.43 15.15
N GLU A 324 6.19 -0.14 14.92
CA GLU A 324 4.97 0.46 15.47
C GLU A 324 3.71 -0.28 15.00
N THR A 325 3.66 -0.65 13.72
CA THR A 325 2.57 -1.47 13.17
C THR A 325 2.45 -2.80 13.92
N LEU A 326 3.54 -3.54 14.09
CA LEU A 326 3.53 -4.85 14.74
C LEU A 326 3.26 -4.76 16.25
N VAL A 327 3.72 -3.69 16.91
CA VAL A 327 3.38 -3.42 18.32
C VAL A 327 1.87 -3.22 18.49
N ALA A 328 1.20 -2.51 17.57
CA ALA A 328 -0.25 -2.36 17.59
C ALA A 328 -0.95 -3.73 17.47
N TYR A 329 -0.46 -4.62 16.61
CA TYR A 329 -0.96 -6.01 16.53
C TYR A 329 -0.74 -6.78 17.84
N GLY A 330 0.47 -6.76 18.40
CA GLY A 330 0.80 -7.45 19.64
C GLY A 330 0.03 -6.95 20.86
N ARG A 331 -0.41 -5.68 20.83
CA ARG A 331 -1.27 -5.07 21.86
C ARG A 331 -2.76 -5.29 21.64
N ASN A 332 -3.17 -6.00 20.59
CA ASN A 332 -4.56 -6.12 20.13
C ASN A 332 -5.21 -4.75 19.85
N ASP A 333 -4.45 -3.82 19.33
CA ASP A 333 -4.87 -2.45 19.01
C ASP A 333 -4.69 -2.13 17.51
N ALA A 334 -4.72 -3.15 16.65
CA ALA A 334 -4.56 -2.93 15.21
C ALA A 334 -5.70 -2.09 14.61
N ARG A 335 -6.84 -1.94 15.32
CA ARG A 335 -7.91 -1.01 14.90
C ARG A 335 -7.47 0.45 14.90
N SER A 336 -6.41 0.81 15.61
CA SER A 336 -5.80 2.15 15.57
C SER A 336 -4.97 2.39 14.31
N LEU A 337 -4.62 1.34 13.54
CA LEU A 337 -3.92 1.48 12.28
C LEU A 337 -4.89 2.00 11.20
N PRO A 338 -4.51 3.02 10.41
CA PRO A 338 -5.42 3.68 9.47
C PRO A 338 -6.12 2.73 8.51
N PHE A 339 -5.44 1.68 8.03
CA PHE A 339 -6.06 0.66 7.16
C PHE A 339 -7.22 -0.07 7.89
N TRP A 340 -6.96 -0.59 9.11
CA TRP A 340 -7.95 -1.34 9.85
C TRP A 340 -9.06 -0.44 10.41
N GLU A 341 -8.75 0.79 10.79
CA GLU A 341 -9.73 1.80 11.16
C GLU A 341 -10.73 2.01 10.01
N GLN A 342 -10.23 2.29 8.79
CA GLN A 342 -11.07 2.43 7.61
C GLN A 342 -11.84 1.14 7.27
N ALA A 343 -11.20 -0.02 7.34
CA ALA A 343 -11.80 -1.32 7.02
C ALA A 343 -12.95 -1.69 7.97
N THR A 344 -12.88 -1.26 9.22
CA THR A 344 -13.84 -1.64 10.28
C THR A 344 -14.92 -0.58 10.55
N ARG A 345 -14.88 0.60 9.92
CA ARG A 345 -15.91 1.66 10.07
C ARG A 345 -17.31 1.12 9.78
N SER A 346 -18.25 1.40 10.66
CA SER A 346 -19.62 0.95 10.54
C SER A 346 -20.40 1.76 9.49
N ILE A 347 -21.40 1.14 8.87
CA ILE A 347 -22.32 1.85 7.95
C ILE A 347 -23.09 2.95 8.67
N ALA A 348 -23.46 2.74 9.93
CA ALA A 348 -24.17 3.74 10.72
C ALA A 348 -23.34 5.01 10.92
N GLU A 349 -22.06 4.86 11.27
CA GLU A 349 -21.10 5.96 11.38
C GLU A 349 -20.94 6.71 10.03
N LEU A 350 -20.66 5.99 8.95
CA LEU A 350 -20.48 6.59 7.63
C LEU A 350 -21.74 7.32 7.15
N ARG A 351 -22.93 6.77 7.40
CA ARG A 351 -24.21 7.40 7.09
C ARG A 351 -24.40 8.69 7.90
N GLY A 352 -24.12 8.66 9.20
CA GLY A 352 -24.19 9.85 10.08
C GLY A 352 -23.33 10.98 9.54
N ARG A 353 -22.04 10.73 9.31
CA ARG A 353 -21.10 11.71 8.75
C ARG A 353 -21.54 12.26 7.40
N ALA A 354 -21.99 11.38 6.49
CA ALA A 354 -22.48 11.83 5.17
C ALA A 354 -23.71 12.72 5.28
N THR A 355 -24.65 12.40 6.19
CA THR A 355 -25.85 13.22 6.41
C THR A 355 -25.48 14.59 6.98
N GLU A 356 -24.62 14.64 8.00
CA GLU A 356 -24.14 15.90 8.59
C GLU A 356 -23.46 16.81 7.57
N LEU A 357 -22.59 16.24 6.70
CA LEU A 357 -21.94 16.98 5.63
C LEU A 357 -22.96 17.54 4.64
N VAL A 358 -23.93 16.73 4.20
CA VAL A 358 -24.94 17.14 3.21
C VAL A 358 -25.85 18.22 3.78
N ASP A 359 -26.31 18.07 5.02
CA ASP A 359 -27.15 19.05 5.71
C ASP A 359 -26.40 20.40 5.85
N ALA A 360 -25.11 20.34 6.19
CA ALA A 360 -24.27 21.52 6.29
C ALA A 360 -24.00 22.18 4.92
N ILE A 361 -23.93 21.41 3.82
CA ILE A 361 -23.74 21.94 2.45
C ILE A 361 -25.02 22.61 1.95
N ALA A 362 -26.20 22.02 2.22
CA ALA A 362 -27.52 22.52 1.89
C ALA A 362 -27.68 22.92 0.39
N LYS A 363 -27.25 22.03 -0.53
CA LYS A 363 -27.39 22.19 -1.99
C LYS A 363 -28.10 20.98 -2.60
N ASP A 364 -29.08 21.21 -3.47
CA ASP A 364 -29.92 20.17 -4.09
C ASP A 364 -29.13 19.13 -4.90
N GLN A 365 -27.97 19.52 -5.42
CA GLN A 365 -27.08 18.63 -6.22
C GLN A 365 -26.29 17.65 -5.33
N VAL A 366 -26.27 17.84 -4.00
CA VAL A 366 -25.44 17.07 -3.06
C VAL A 366 -26.34 16.20 -2.20
N ARG A 367 -26.05 14.90 -2.14
CA ARG A 367 -26.84 13.92 -1.37
C ARG A 367 -25.94 12.92 -0.66
N ALA A 368 -26.34 12.52 0.53
CA ALA A 368 -25.81 11.35 1.20
C ALA A 368 -26.35 10.07 0.53
N ALA A 369 -25.48 9.12 0.20
CA ALA A 369 -25.89 7.94 -0.54
C ALA A 369 -25.03 6.71 -0.20
N GLU A 370 -25.65 5.54 -0.31
CA GLU A 370 -24.98 4.25 -0.23
C GLU A 370 -24.01 4.10 -1.41
N CYS A 371 -22.84 3.54 -1.13
CA CYS A 371 -21.85 3.23 -2.12
C CYS A 371 -21.07 1.97 -1.72
N SER A 372 -20.06 1.62 -2.52
CA SER A 372 -19.23 0.46 -2.26
C SER A 372 -17.76 0.83 -2.32
N SER A 373 -17.04 0.51 -1.25
CA SER A 373 -15.58 0.57 -1.18
C SER A 373 -14.96 -0.76 -1.63
N THR A 374 -13.65 -0.74 -1.90
CA THR A 374 -12.89 -1.94 -2.28
C THR A 374 -11.60 -2.03 -1.47
N PRO A 375 -11.08 -3.24 -1.18
CA PRO A 375 -9.79 -3.38 -0.51
C PRO A 375 -8.64 -2.74 -1.30
N GLY A 376 -8.62 -2.87 -2.62
CA GLY A 376 -7.63 -2.24 -3.51
C GLY A 376 -7.17 -3.11 -4.66
N GLY A 377 -6.45 -2.52 -5.59
CA GLY A 377 -5.81 -3.24 -6.68
C GLY A 377 -4.66 -4.12 -6.18
N GLY A 378 -4.66 -5.39 -6.58
CA GLY A 378 -3.66 -6.37 -6.12
C GLY A 378 -3.96 -6.96 -4.74
N THR A 379 -5.22 -6.82 -4.26
CA THR A 379 -5.68 -7.41 -3.00
C THR A 379 -7.17 -7.71 -3.12
N MET A 380 -7.56 -8.99 -3.03
CA MET A 380 -8.94 -9.45 -3.00
C MET A 380 -9.82 -8.92 -4.16
N PRO A 381 -9.57 -9.35 -5.41
CA PRO A 381 -10.27 -8.86 -6.59
C PRO A 381 -11.78 -9.12 -6.48
N ASN A 382 -12.59 -8.19 -6.99
CA ASN A 382 -14.06 -8.20 -6.98
C ASN A 382 -14.69 -8.12 -5.57
N THR A 383 -13.92 -7.90 -4.51
CA THR A 383 -14.45 -7.71 -3.16
C THR A 383 -15.03 -6.31 -3.03
N GLN A 384 -16.28 -6.26 -2.56
CA GLN A 384 -16.98 -5.01 -2.26
C GLN A 384 -17.26 -4.93 -0.76
N ILE A 385 -17.03 -3.74 -0.20
CA ILE A 385 -17.29 -3.43 1.20
C ILE A 385 -18.40 -2.38 1.21
N ALA A 386 -19.53 -2.69 1.81
CA ALA A 386 -20.64 -1.73 1.92
C ALA A 386 -20.12 -0.42 2.52
N SER A 387 -20.49 0.71 1.95
CA SER A 387 -20.03 2.03 2.35
C SER A 387 -21.11 3.09 2.20
N TYR A 388 -20.79 4.30 2.63
CA TYR A 388 -21.65 5.46 2.52
C TYR A 388 -20.83 6.71 2.24
N GLY A 389 -21.35 7.62 1.44
CA GLY A 389 -20.59 8.80 1.06
C GLY A 389 -21.44 9.95 0.55
N VAL A 390 -20.76 10.97 0.04
CA VAL A 390 -21.38 12.14 -0.56
C VAL A 390 -21.38 11.98 -2.08
N ARG A 391 -22.60 12.04 -2.68
CA ARG A 391 -22.82 12.05 -4.13
C ARG A 391 -23.15 13.46 -4.58
N ILE A 392 -22.39 13.94 -5.57
CA ILE A 392 -22.59 15.26 -6.17
C ILE A 392 -23.01 15.06 -7.64
N SER A 393 -24.19 15.56 -8.02
CA SER A 393 -24.67 15.48 -9.42
C SER A 393 -23.80 16.33 -10.32
N GLY A 394 -23.15 15.73 -11.32
CA GLY A 394 -22.18 16.40 -12.22
C GLY A 394 -20.75 15.93 -12.01
N SER A 395 -19.84 16.43 -12.87
CA SER A 395 -18.41 16.08 -12.87
C SER A 395 -17.59 17.19 -12.22
N TYR A 396 -17.17 16.97 -10.98
CA TYR A 396 -16.36 17.90 -10.17
C TYR A 396 -15.05 17.27 -9.66
N VAL A 397 -14.65 16.14 -10.23
CA VAL A 397 -13.41 15.43 -9.84
C VAL A 397 -12.19 16.34 -9.97
N ASP A 398 -12.09 17.12 -11.05
CA ASP A 398 -10.96 18.00 -11.28
C ASP A 398 -10.96 19.21 -10.34
N ALA A 399 -12.12 19.76 -10.02
CA ALA A 399 -12.25 20.85 -9.06
C ALA A 399 -11.83 20.41 -7.65
N LEU A 400 -12.27 19.24 -7.20
CA LEU A 400 -11.89 18.64 -5.92
C LEU A 400 -10.38 18.31 -5.87
N ARG A 401 -9.84 17.72 -6.93
CA ARG A 401 -8.40 17.47 -7.06
C ARG A 401 -7.59 18.76 -7.07
N GLY A 402 -8.19 19.84 -7.57
CA GLY A 402 -7.60 21.18 -7.59
C GLY A 402 -7.63 21.94 -6.28
N TRP A 403 -8.31 21.45 -5.25
CA TRP A 403 -8.46 22.11 -3.95
C TRP A 403 -7.12 22.29 -3.23
N SER A 404 -7.07 23.15 -2.22
CA SER A 404 -5.83 23.44 -1.45
C SER A 404 -5.23 22.19 -0.80
N VAL A 405 -6.06 21.33 -0.22
CA VAL A 405 -5.74 19.93 0.10
C VAL A 405 -6.47 19.09 -0.94
N PRO A 406 -5.78 18.45 -1.90
CA PRO A 406 -6.44 17.74 -2.98
C PRO A 406 -7.33 16.60 -2.48
N ILE A 407 -8.58 16.55 -2.97
CA ILE A 407 -9.52 15.47 -2.68
C ILE A 407 -9.63 14.60 -3.91
N ILE A 408 -9.25 13.34 -3.78
CA ILE A 408 -9.29 12.37 -4.87
C ILE A 408 -10.65 11.65 -4.81
N ALA A 409 -11.56 12.07 -5.69
CA ALA A 409 -12.93 11.57 -5.78
C ALA A 409 -13.10 10.64 -6.98
N ARG A 410 -14.21 9.86 -7.04
CA ARG A 410 -14.59 9.04 -8.19
C ARG A 410 -15.63 9.73 -9.07
N GLY A 411 -15.46 9.66 -10.39
CA GLY A 411 -16.51 9.99 -11.36
C GLY A 411 -17.24 8.72 -11.80
N HIS A 412 -18.55 8.62 -11.58
CA HIS A 412 -19.36 7.48 -12.01
C HIS A 412 -20.82 7.89 -12.21
N ASP A 413 -21.47 7.38 -13.27
CA ASP A 413 -22.88 7.62 -13.61
C ASP A 413 -23.28 9.10 -13.58
N GLY A 414 -22.50 9.98 -14.22
CA GLY A 414 -22.77 11.41 -14.31
C GLY A 414 -22.71 12.14 -12.97
N ALA A 415 -22.07 11.55 -11.97
CA ALA A 415 -21.91 12.12 -10.64
C ALA A 415 -20.46 12.01 -10.15
N THR A 416 -20.12 12.86 -9.21
CA THR A 416 -18.88 12.80 -8.42
C THR A 416 -19.20 12.19 -7.07
N TRP A 417 -18.37 11.22 -6.64
CA TRP A 417 -18.53 10.48 -5.40
C TRP A 417 -17.34 10.68 -4.49
N ILE A 418 -17.62 11.00 -3.23
CA ILE A 418 -16.65 11.00 -2.13
C ILE A 418 -17.09 9.93 -1.14
N ASP A 419 -16.40 8.79 -1.14
CA ASP A 419 -16.65 7.67 -0.24
C ASP A 419 -15.98 7.95 1.11
N LEU A 420 -16.79 8.08 2.18
CA LEU A 420 -16.29 8.52 3.50
C LEU A 420 -15.56 7.41 4.26
N ARG A 421 -15.59 6.16 3.77
CA ARG A 421 -14.81 5.07 4.40
C ARG A 421 -13.32 5.38 4.40
N THR A 422 -12.81 5.96 3.32
CA THR A 422 -11.40 6.26 3.15
C THR A 422 -11.02 7.70 3.48
N VAL A 423 -11.99 8.52 3.88
CA VAL A 423 -11.77 9.90 4.35
C VAL A 423 -11.60 9.88 5.87
N ASP A 424 -10.51 10.45 6.37
CA ASP A 424 -10.33 10.65 7.82
C ASP A 424 -11.43 11.59 8.34
N PRO A 425 -12.12 11.29 9.47
CA PRO A 425 -13.09 12.21 10.07
C PRO A 425 -12.52 13.61 10.33
N ALA A 426 -11.24 13.74 10.63
CA ALA A 426 -10.58 15.03 10.83
C ALA A 426 -10.56 15.90 9.55
N ASP A 427 -10.74 15.29 8.37
CA ASP A 427 -10.78 15.98 7.08
C ASP A 427 -12.21 16.39 6.65
N ASP A 428 -13.25 16.08 7.41
CA ASP A 428 -14.65 16.37 7.05
C ASP A 428 -14.88 17.86 6.82
N GLU A 429 -14.27 18.74 7.60
CA GLU A 429 -14.35 20.19 7.39
C GLU A 429 -13.69 20.65 6.08
N VAL A 430 -12.61 20.01 5.69
CA VAL A 430 -11.93 20.30 4.41
C VAL A 430 -12.81 19.86 3.24
N VAL A 431 -13.43 18.68 3.35
CA VAL A 431 -14.39 18.17 2.34
C VAL A 431 -15.59 19.10 2.23
N LEU A 432 -16.17 19.52 3.36
CA LEU A 432 -17.26 20.49 3.44
C LEU A 432 -16.93 21.80 2.73
N ALA A 433 -15.77 22.38 3.06
CA ALA A 433 -15.31 23.64 2.47
C ALA A 433 -15.10 23.53 0.95
N ALA A 434 -14.50 22.41 0.50
CA ALA A 434 -14.25 22.17 -0.92
C ALA A 434 -15.56 22.05 -1.71
N ILE A 435 -16.56 21.30 -1.20
CA ILE A 435 -17.84 21.12 -1.88
C ILE A 435 -18.65 22.44 -1.91
N ARG A 436 -18.63 23.21 -0.83
CA ARG A 436 -19.30 24.52 -0.78
C ARG A 436 -18.75 25.51 -1.82
N ALA A 437 -17.45 25.44 -2.11
CA ALA A 437 -16.78 26.30 -3.08
C ALA A 437 -17.04 25.89 -4.53
N ILE A 438 -17.59 24.71 -4.80
CA ILE A 438 -17.97 24.29 -6.14
C ILE A 438 -19.06 25.22 -6.68
N ASN A 439 -18.80 25.80 -7.86
CA ASN A 439 -19.84 26.50 -8.60
C ASN A 439 -20.66 25.47 -9.38
N PHE A 440 -21.90 25.23 -8.95
CA PHE A 440 -22.79 24.24 -9.55
C PHE A 440 -23.46 24.73 -10.84
N GLY A 441 -23.06 25.90 -11.41
CA GLY A 441 -23.64 26.45 -12.63
C GLY A 441 -25.17 26.44 -12.59
N LEU A 442 -25.79 27.59 -12.47
CA LEU A 442 -27.25 27.75 -12.65
C LEU A 442 -27.59 27.68 -14.15
#